data_776b2b1c541c65e88e47c196ac511b55
#
_entry.id   776b2b1c541c65e88e47c196ac511b55
#
_cell.length_a   1.000
_cell.length_b   1.000
_cell.length_c   1.000
_cell.angle_alpha   90.00
_cell.angle_beta   90.00
_cell.angle_gamma   90.00
#
_symmetry.space_group_name_H-M   'P 1'
#
loop_
_entity.id
_entity.type
_entity.pdbx_description
1 polymer ?
#
loop_
_entity_poly.entity_id
_entity_poly.type
_entity_poly.pdbx_seq_one_letter_code
_entity_poly.pdbx_strand_id
1 'polypeptide(L)'
;MKKIILLFFVIFGLFQNLCQAGDLQSEINNTISKSGINKGAISISIRDASNGKHVYELHPKTPISPASIQKIVTSTPAFITLGDDYRFSTKLYKNKTDDYLIVLGADPYLKANELDKIVRCISKEPNSIAIDDSIIDKNEWGEGWQWDDDLNPLMPKFSAYNIDKNLMEIVIIPSIKGFPADIKMSISYPTTFVNEIVTDKTTDYKLTRQNYLSPDVIIAKGTIEPKRSAIIDIPVNNPKKYFKIRLSEEVINHGISSSGLFPTRKLNNNYTFITQLSHDIKRAQSDILKESNNLVAETVFKLAGGKYKNQTGSFENGLEMFEDFCKKQKIDTSNIKLTDASGVSKNNLMTSDFMTEFLYKNQSYLEPRLITAGEGTLSNRMLYLKNMVYAKTGTLNNISSIAGYITTRTNKKYIFCIMINDSKTKNSDKKMLEEYILRTIYSKG
;
A
#
# COMPACT_ATOMS: atom_id res chain seq x y z
N MET A 1 -16.64 -47.88 -36.22
CA MET A 1 -17.03 -46.50 -36.56
C MET A 1 -17.07 -45.55 -35.34
N LYS A 2 -17.68 -45.87 -34.20
CA LYS A 2 -17.74 -44.95 -33.02
C LYS A 2 -16.36 -44.56 -32.44
N LYS A 3 -15.35 -45.41 -32.42
CA LYS A 3 -13.99 -45.08 -31.92
C LYS A 3 -13.20 -44.15 -32.84
N ILE A 4 -13.40 -44.19 -34.14
CA ILE A 4 -12.74 -43.31 -35.12
C ILE A 4 -13.33 -41.91 -35.07
N ILE A 5 -14.64 -41.77 -34.87
CA ILE A 5 -15.32 -40.47 -34.73
C ILE A 5 -14.87 -39.76 -33.45
N LEU A 6 -14.69 -40.47 -32.32
CA LEU A 6 -14.23 -39.89 -31.07
C LEU A 6 -12.76 -39.38 -31.18
N LEU A 7 -11.89 -40.12 -31.92
CA LEU A 7 -10.50 -39.70 -32.14
C LEU A 7 -10.44 -38.44 -33.02
N PHE A 8 -11.30 -38.34 -34.03
CA PHE A 8 -11.39 -37.14 -34.90
C PHE A 8 -11.87 -35.88 -34.11
N PHE A 9 -12.82 -36.02 -33.21
CA PHE A 9 -13.26 -34.91 -32.38
C PHE A 9 -12.19 -34.45 -31.36
N VAL A 10 -11.42 -35.37 -30.80
CA VAL A 10 -10.30 -35.04 -29.89
C VAL A 10 -9.16 -34.37 -30.65
N ILE A 11 -8.80 -34.86 -31.85
CA ILE A 11 -7.75 -34.26 -32.67
C ILE A 11 -8.18 -32.90 -33.20
N PHE A 12 -9.44 -32.73 -33.64
CA PHE A 12 -9.97 -31.46 -34.13
C PHE A 12 -10.06 -30.40 -33.01
N GLY A 13 -10.44 -30.82 -31.78
CA GLY A 13 -10.43 -29.95 -30.60
C GLY A 13 -9.02 -29.51 -30.19
N LEU A 14 -8.02 -30.40 -30.32
CA LEU A 14 -6.61 -30.07 -30.08
C LEU A 14 -6.05 -29.11 -31.13
N PHE A 15 -6.40 -29.27 -32.41
CA PHE A 15 -5.99 -28.37 -33.49
C PHE A 15 -6.65 -26.97 -33.35
N GLN A 16 -7.90 -26.88 -32.95
CA GLN A 16 -8.56 -25.58 -32.71
C GLN A 16 -7.91 -24.83 -31.53
N ASN A 17 -7.58 -25.51 -30.43
CA ASN A 17 -6.91 -24.89 -29.32
C ASN A 17 -5.47 -24.43 -29.65
N LEU A 18 -4.74 -25.16 -30.46
CA LEU A 18 -3.41 -24.78 -30.93
C LEU A 18 -3.45 -23.59 -31.90
N CYS A 19 -4.44 -23.52 -32.75
CA CYS A 19 -4.61 -22.42 -33.71
C CYS A 19 -5.01 -21.12 -32.98
N GLN A 20 -5.91 -21.18 -31.98
CA GLN A 20 -6.30 -20.04 -31.16
C GLN A 20 -5.15 -19.52 -30.27
N ALA A 21 -4.36 -20.41 -29.67
CA ALA A 21 -3.21 -20.02 -28.84
C ALA A 21 -2.12 -19.32 -29.69
N GLY A 22 -1.87 -19.79 -30.92
CA GLY A 22 -0.94 -19.15 -31.86
C GLY A 22 -1.39 -17.75 -32.30
N ASP A 23 -2.69 -17.52 -32.48
CA ASP A 23 -3.26 -16.21 -32.80
C ASP A 23 -3.09 -15.23 -31.62
N LEU A 24 -3.42 -15.65 -30.40
CA LEU A 24 -3.27 -14.81 -29.20
C LEU A 24 -1.82 -14.36 -28.97
N GLN A 25 -0.86 -15.30 -29.04
CA GLN A 25 0.55 -14.99 -28.86
C GLN A 25 1.09 -14.02 -29.94
N SER A 26 0.70 -14.25 -31.20
CA SER A 26 1.07 -13.39 -32.32
C SER A 26 0.53 -11.97 -32.15
N GLU A 27 -0.73 -11.83 -31.74
CA GLU A 27 -1.37 -10.54 -31.53
C GLU A 27 -0.78 -9.77 -30.33
N ILE A 28 -0.43 -10.46 -29.23
CA ILE A 28 0.28 -9.83 -28.11
C ILE A 28 1.66 -9.33 -28.56
N ASN A 29 2.42 -10.15 -29.28
CA ASN A 29 3.73 -9.75 -29.82
C ASN A 29 3.64 -8.54 -30.75
N ASN A 30 2.63 -8.50 -31.61
CA ASN A 30 2.35 -7.38 -32.50
C ASN A 30 2.00 -6.10 -31.71
N THR A 31 1.18 -6.22 -30.66
CA THR A 31 0.82 -5.13 -29.76
C THR A 31 2.06 -4.54 -29.08
N ILE A 32 2.94 -5.40 -28.55
CA ILE A 32 4.19 -4.98 -27.91
C ILE A 32 5.12 -4.29 -28.94
N SER A 33 5.26 -4.86 -30.14
CA SER A 33 6.12 -4.28 -31.17
C SER A 33 5.66 -2.90 -31.62
N LYS A 34 4.36 -2.66 -31.71
CA LYS A 34 3.75 -1.36 -32.07
C LYS A 34 3.85 -0.31 -30.95
N SER A 35 4.06 -0.72 -29.72
CA SER A 35 4.12 0.22 -28.57
C SER A 35 5.38 1.11 -28.58
N GLY A 36 6.44 0.68 -29.25
CA GLY A 36 7.75 1.33 -29.22
C GLY A 36 8.52 1.16 -27.90
N ILE A 37 7.94 0.47 -26.90
CA ILE A 37 8.59 0.20 -25.61
C ILE A 37 9.66 -0.89 -25.80
N ASN A 38 10.84 -0.69 -25.19
CA ASN A 38 11.90 -1.66 -25.23
C ASN A 38 11.44 -3.02 -24.66
N LYS A 39 11.49 -4.07 -25.47
CA LYS A 39 11.10 -5.42 -25.04
C LYS A 39 11.88 -5.92 -23.82
N GLY A 40 13.15 -5.55 -23.69
CA GLY A 40 13.98 -5.91 -22.54
C GLY A 40 13.51 -5.29 -21.21
N ALA A 41 12.66 -4.26 -21.27
CA ALA A 41 12.08 -3.60 -20.10
C ALA A 41 10.71 -4.19 -19.68
N ILE A 42 10.24 -5.22 -20.41
CA ILE A 42 8.91 -5.81 -20.23
C ILE A 42 9.05 -7.25 -19.72
N SER A 43 8.32 -7.60 -18.65
CA SER A 43 8.14 -8.96 -18.17
C SER A 43 6.66 -9.31 -18.14
N ILE A 44 6.26 -10.38 -18.81
CA ILE A 44 4.87 -10.82 -18.92
C ILE A 44 4.77 -12.32 -18.67
N SER A 45 3.81 -12.73 -17.88
CA SER A 45 3.35 -14.11 -17.77
C SER A 45 1.83 -14.14 -17.82
N ILE A 46 1.28 -15.04 -18.64
CA ILE A 46 -0.16 -15.30 -18.72
C ILE A 46 -0.38 -16.80 -18.58
N ARG A 47 -1.25 -17.20 -17.65
CA ARG A 47 -1.61 -18.60 -17.41
C ARG A 47 -3.10 -18.83 -17.60
N ASP A 48 -3.46 -20.03 -18.03
CA ASP A 48 -4.83 -20.52 -17.96
C ASP A 48 -5.21 -20.75 -16.48
N ALA A 49 -6.28 -20.10 -16.02
CA ALA A 49 -6.71 -20.16 -14.62
C ALA A 49 -7.26 -21.55 -14.22
N SER A 50 -7.64 -22.39 -15.17
CA SER A 50 -8.21 -23.72 -14.88
C SER A 50 -7.13 -24.77 -14.56
N ASN A 51 -5.93 -24.62 -15.10
CA ASN A 51 -4.88 -25.65 -15.01
C ASN A 51 -3.48 -25.10 -14.70
N GLY A 52 -3.32 -23.78 -14.63
CA GLY A 52 -2.05 -23.10 -14.34
C GLY A 52 -1.00 -23.12 -15.45
N LYS A 53 -1.32 -23.66 -16.64
CA LYS A 53 -0.37 -23.73 -17.75
C LYS A 53 -0.15 -22.36 -18.38
N HIS A 54 1.09 -22.09 -18.78
CA HIS A 54 1.43 -20.86 -19.50
C HIS A 54 0.75 -20.82 -20.87
N VAL A 55 0.21 -19.65 -21.20
CA VAL A 55 -0.39 -19.33 -22.50
C VAL A 55 0.48 -18.33 -23.24
N TYR A 56 1.11 -17.40 -22.52
CA TYR A 56 2.05 -16.44 -23.08
C TYR A 56 3.13 -16.07 -22.07
N GLU A 57 4.35 -15.90 -22.54
CA GLU A 57 5.51 -15.53 -21.74
C GLU A 57 6.43 -14.57 -22.52
N LEU A 58 6.87 -13.50 -21.82
CA LEU A 58 7.95 -12.62 -22.27
C LEU A 58 8.83 -12.29 -21.06
N HIS A 59 10.07 -12.73 -21.06
CA HIS A 59 11.04 -12.58 -19.97
C HIS A 59 10.43 -12.92 -18.57
N PRO A 60 9.70 -14.06 -18.43
CA PRO A 60 8.86 -14.32 -17.25
C PRO A 60 9.69 -14.51 -15.97
N LYS A 61 10.95 -14.94 -16.10
CA LYS A 61 11.88 -15.22 -14.99
C LYS A 61 12.87 -14.08 -14.71
N THR A 62 12.77 -12.95 -15.43
CA THR A 62 13.61 -11.78 -15.17
C THR A 62 13.09 -11.02 -13.96
N PRO A 63 13.86 -10.91 -12.86
CA PRO A 63 13.47 -10.16 -11.69
C PRO A 63 13.52 -8.66 -11.97
N ILE A 64 12.39 -7.98 -11.86
CA ILE A 64 12.27 -6.51 -11.98
C ILE A 64 11.40 -5.95 -10.87
N SER A 65 11.44 -4.64 -10.67
CA SER A 65 10.65 -4.01 -9.61
C SER A 65 9.15 -4.12 -9.91
N PRO A 66 8.35 -4.71 -9.00
CA PRO A 66 6.93 -4.94 -9.18
C PRO A 66 6.06 -3.70 -8.92
N ALA A 67 6.59 -2.68 -8.24
CA ALA A 67 5.79 -1.63 -7.63
C ALA A 67 4.66 -2.24 -6.76
N SER A 68 3.53 -1.56 -6.61
CA SER A 68 2.46 -1.93 -5.67
C SER A 68 1.68 -3.22 -6.00
N ILE A 69 1.96 -3.94 -7.12
CA ILE A 69 1.40 -5.29 -7.27
C ILE A 69 2.00 -6.25 -6.22
N GLN A 70 3.16 -5.91 -5.64
CA GLN A 70 3.76 -6.62 -4.51
C GLN A 70 2.78 -6.79 -3.34
N LYS A 71 1.89 -5.83 -3.11
CA LYS A 71 0.89 -5.91 -2.04
C LYS A 71 -0.01 -7.16 -2.13
N ILE A 72 -0.18 -7.75 -3.32
CA ILE A 72 -0.86 -9.03 -3.49
C ILE A 72 -0.17 -10.11 -2.64
N VAL A 73 1.15 -10.20 -2.76
CA VAL A 73 1.92 -11.29 -2.13
C VAL A 73 2.27 -11.03 -0.68
N THR A 74 2.45 -9.77 -0.28
CA THR A 74 2.75 -9.43 1.12
C THR A 74 1.51 -9.42 1.99
N SER A 75 0.37 -8.93 1.50
CA SER A 75 -0.85 -8.83 2.29
C SER A 75 -1.60 -10.17 2.44
N THR A 76 -1.51 -11.06 1.47
CA THR A 76 -2.22 -12.35 1.52
C THR A 76 -1.83 -13.19 2.75
N PRO A 77 -0.54 -13.54 2.98
CA PRO A 77 -0.15 -14.26 4.19
C PRO A 77 -0.40 -13.45 5.46
N ALA A 78 -0.27 -12.12 5.39
CA ALA A 78 -0.50 -11.25 6.53
C ALA A 78 -1.96 -11.32 7.01
N PHE A 79 -2.94 -11.22 6.11
CA PHE A 79 -4.35 -11.34 6.47
C PHE A 79 -4.72 -12.74 6.95
N ILE A 80 -4.18 -13.80 6.33
CA ILE A 80 -4.42 -15.18 6.76
C ILE A 80 -3.86 -15.39 8.17
N THR A 81 -2.68 -14.84 8.48
CA THR A 81 -2.04 -14.95 9.80
C THR A 81 -2.80 -14.15 10.87
N LEU A 82 -3.24 -12.93 10.56
CA LEU A 82 -4.00 -12.13 11.51
C LEU A 82 -5.41 -12.68 11.72
N GLY A 83 -6.05 -13.20 10.67
CA GLY A 83 -7.42 -13.70 10.68
C GLY A 83 -8.46 -12.57 10.50
N ASP A 84 -9.67 -12.98 10.06
CA ASP A 84 -10.74 -12.02 9.70
C ASP A 84 -11.32 -11.25 10.90
N ASP A 85 -11.15 -11.79 12.12
CA ASP A 85 -11.64 -11.18 13.37
C ASP A 85 -10.59 -10.27 14.04
N TYR A 86 -9.41 -10.12 13.45
CA TYR A 86 -8.37 -9.25 13.99
C TYR A 86 -8.85 -7.80 14.07
N ARG A 87 -8.52 -7.15 15.19
CA ARG A 87 -8.81 -5.73 15.42
C ARG A 87 -7.55 -5.00 15.84
N PHE A 88 -7.27 -3.92 15.16
CA PHE A 88 -6.30 -2.93 15.64
C PHE A 88 -6.85 -2.31 16.92
N SER A 89 -6.17 -2.42 18.04
CA SER A 89 -6.72 -1.99 19.34
C SER A 89 -5.73 -1.14 20.12
N THR A 90 -6.13 0.09 20.42
CA THR A 90 -5.45 0.95 21.40
C THR A 90 -6.18 0.79 22.73
N LYS A 91 -5.48 0.32 23.77
CA LYS A 91 -6.05 -0.11 25.05
C LYS A 91 -5.58 0.77 26.19
N LEU A 92 -6.47 1.06 27.14
CA LEU A 92 -6.14 1.74 28.38
C LEU A 92 -6.14 0.76 29.54
N TYR A 93 -5.09 0.84 30.35
CA TYR A 93 -4.92 0.07 31.58
C TYR A 93 -4.64 1.02 32.73
N LYS A 94 -4.91 0.57 33.98
CA LYS A 94 -4.66 1.29 35.21
C LYS A 94 -4.07 0.35 36.26
N ASN A 95 -3.14 0.83 37.08
CA ASN A 95 -2.65 0.10 38.25
C ASN A 95 -3.26 0.62 39.57
N LYS A 96 -2.86 0.04 40.69
CA LYS A 96 -3.37 0.42 42.03
C LYS A 96 -2.89 1.79 42.50
N THR A 97 -1.84 2.33 41.91
CA THR A 97 -1.23 3.64 42.26
C THR A 97 -1.72 4.78 41.33
N ASP A 98 -2.82 4.59 40.64
CA ASP A 98 -3.38 5.56 39.69
C ASP A 98 -2.45 5.93 38.51
N ASP A 99 -1.55 4.99 38.14
CA ASP A 99 -0.79 5.09 36.89
C ASP A 99 -1.60 4.49 35.76
N TYR A 100 -1.67 5.21 34.65
CA TYR A 100 -2.35 4.77 33.44
C TYR A 100 -1.34 4.36 32.37
N LEU A 101 -1.68 3.35 31.61
CA LEU A 101 -0.87 2.84 30.50
C LEU A 101 -1.73 2.71 29.25
N ILE A 102 -1.38 3.46 28.20
CA ILE A 102 -1.98 3.35 26.87
C ILE A 102 -1.14 2.37 26.07
N VAL A 103 -1.69 1.20 25.75
CA VAL A 103 -1.05 0.18 24.92
C VAL A 103 -1.48 0.38 23.48
N LEU A 104 -0.54 0.75 22.61
CA LEU A 104 -0.81 1.05 21.21
C LEU A 104 -0.98 -0.23 20.38
N GLY A 105 -1.92 -0.21 19.44
CA GLY A 105 -2.20 -1.29 18.51
C GLY A 105 -1.59 -1.12 17.12
N ALA A 106 -0.73 -0.12 16.91
CA ALA A 106 -0.27 0.32 15.60
C ALA A 106 -1.43 0.55 14.62
N ASP A 107 -2.55 1.07 15.11
CA ASP A 107 -3.80 1.20 14.37
C ASP A 107 -3.70 2.27 13.27
N PRO A 108 -3.71 1.94 11.97
CA PRO A 108 -3.57 2.92 10.91
C PRO A 108 -4.84 3.76 10.68
N TYR A 109 -5.91 3.49 11.44
CA TYR A 109 -7.21 4.15 11.34
C TYR A 109 -7.54 5.05 12.50
N LEU A 110 -6.73 5.02 13.56
CA LEU A 110 -6.94 5.84 14.74
C LEU A 110 -6.95 7.32 14.37
N LYS A 111 -7.97 8.04 14.85
CA LYS A 111 -8.09 9.48 14.69
C LYS A 111 -7.92 10.18 16.04
N ALA A 112 -7.38 11.39 16.01
CA ALA A 112 -7.15 12.16 17.21
C ALA A 112 -8.43 12.40 18.03
N ASN A 113 -9.55 12.69 17.38
CA ASN A 113 -10.83 12.90 18.06
C ASN A 113 -11.40 11.63 18.74
N GLU A 114 -10.88 10.45 18.44
CA GLU A 114 -11.28 9.20 19.08
C GLU A 114 -10.56 8.99 20.43
N LEU A 115 -9.42 9.68 20.66
CA LEU A 115 -8.69 9.62 21.92
C LEU A 115 -9.56 10.06 23.10
N ASP A 116 -10.58 10.91 22.88
CA ASP A 116 -11.61 11.26 23.84
C ASP A 116 -12.14 10.02 24.59
N LYS A 117 -12.44 8.94 23.88
CA LYS A 117 -12.99 7.70 24.47
C LYS A 117 -12.04 7.02 25.46
N ILE A 118 -10.75 7.22 25.32
CA ILE A 118 -9.72 6.69 26.24
C ILE A 118 -9.48 7.70 27.36
N VAL A 119 -9.28 8.97 27.00
CA VAL A 119 -8.89 10.02 27.94
C VAL A 119 -9.97 10.29 28.99
N ARG A 120 -11.25 10.24 28.64
CA ARG A 120 -12.37 10.40 29.62
C ARG A 120 -12.38 9.35 30.72
N CYS A 121 -11.69 8.21 30.55
CA CYS A 121 -11.57 7.15 31.55
C CYS A 121 -10.37 7.35 32.49
N ILE A 122 -9.58 8.41 32.30
CA ILE A 122 -8.44 8.77 33.15
C ILE A 122 -8.94 9.70 34.25
N SER A 123 -8.45 9.50 35.47
CA SER A 123 -8.76 10.39 36.60
C SER A 123 -8.25 11.82 36.35
N LYS A 124 -8.80 12.82 37.06
CA LYS A 124 -8.37 14.22 36.91
C LYS A 124 -6.94 14.48 37.35
N GLU A 125 -6.46 13.72 38.31
CA GLU A 125 -5.12 13.81 38.89
C GLU A 125 -4.45 12.44 38.88
N PRO A 126 -4.08 11.90 37.68
CA PRO A 126 -3.40 10.63 37.60
C PRO A 126 -1.96 10.76 38.12
N ASN A 127 -1.43 9.73 38.75
CA ASN A 127 -0.02 9.72 39.15
C ASN A 127 0.90 9.77 37.91
N SER A 128 0.59 8.99 36.87
CA SER A 128 1.28 9.07 35.57
C SER A 128 0.39 8.56 34.42
N ILE A 129 0.68 9.01 33.18
CA ILE A 129 0.15 8.45 31.94
C ILE A 129 1.37 8.01 31.10
N ALA A 130 1.49 6.72 30.87
CA ALA A 130 2.57 6.13 30.06
C ALA A 130 2.02 5.50 28.79
N ILE A 131 2.92 5.19 27.85
CA ILE A 131 2.58 4.57 26.57
C ILE A 131 3.40 3.29 26.37
N ASP A 132 2.76 2.19 25.99
CA ASP A 132 3.41 0.99 25.49
C ASP A 132 3.36 0.99 23.95
N ASP A 133 4.52 1.10 23.33
CA ASP A 133 4.70 1.16 21.89
C ASP A 133 5.41 -0.11 21.34
N SER A 134 5.42 -1.21 22.12
CA SER A 134 6.24 -2.39 21.84
C SER A 134 5.65 -3.36 20.81
N ILE A 135 4.47 -3.07 20.26
CA ILE A 135 3.77 -3.98 19.35
C ILE A 135 4.51 -4.19 18.01
N ILE A 136 5.14 -3.14 17.50
CA ILE A 136 6.03 -3.20 16.33
C ILE A 136 7.35 -2.49 16.63
N ASP A 137 8.37 -2.76 15.82
CA ASP A 137 9.70 -2.17 15.96
C ASP A 137 9.74 -0.65 15.72
N LYS A 138 10.90 -0.05 15.83
CA LYS A 138 11.14 1.40 15.69
C LYS A 138 11.52 1.80 14.27
N ASN A 139 11.57 0.88 13.32
CA ASN A 139 11.83 1.22 11.93
C ASN A 139 10.55 1.79 11.30
N GLU A 140 10.52 3.10 11.10
CA GLU A 140 9.34 3.86 10.65
C GLU A 140 9.36 4.16 9.14
N TRP A 141 10.41 3.73 8.41
CA TRP A 141 10.64 4.03 6.99
C TRP A 141 11.05 2.76 6.25
N GLY A 142 10.49 2.54 5.05
CA GLY A 142 10.81 1.35 4.26
C GLY A 142 12.25 1.37 3.74
N GLU A 143 12.94 0.23 3.78
CA GLU A 143 14.27 0.12 3.23
C GLU A 143 14.28 0.43 1.72
N GLY A 144 15.18 1.32 1.28
CA GLY A 144 15.26 1.77 -0.11
C GLY A 144 14.19 2.78 -0.54
N TRP A 145 13.38 3.30 0.38
CA TRP A 145 12.55 4.48 0.13
C TRP A 145 13.43 5.71 -0.03
N GLN A 146 13.12 6.55 -1.01
CA GLN A 146 13.96 7.71 -1.31
C GLN A 146 13.78 8.79 -0.23
N TRP A 147 14.87 9.43 0.18
CA TRP A 147 14.86 10.47 1.21
C TRP A 147 14.04 11.72 0.85
N ASP A 148 13.88 11.99 -0.44
CA ASP A 148 13.11 13.12 -0.96
C ASP A 148 11.62 12.82 -1.19
N ASP A 149 11.17 11.61 -0.86
CA ASP A 149 9.76 11.21 -0.83
C ASP A 149 9.10 11.48 0.54
N ASP A 150 9.81 12.05 1.50
CA ASP A 150 9.37 12.22 2.90
C ASP A 150 8.22 13.23 3.10
N LEU A 151 7.90 14.05 2.09
CA LEU A 151 6.70 14.91 2.03
C LEU A 151 5.61 14.36 1.10
N ASN A 152 5.79 13.19 0.53
CA ASN A 152 4.76 12.55 -0.28
C ASN A 152 3.66 11.96 0.63
N PRO A 153 2.41 12.44 0.54
CA PRO A 153 1.32 11.95 1.40
C PRO A 153 0.97 10.48 1.18
N LEU A 154 1.46 9.86 0.10
CA LEU A 154 1.33 8.43 -0.12
C LEU A 154 2.38 7.60 0.63
N MET A 155 3.40 8.25 1.20
CA MET A 155 4.53 7.61 1.88
C MET A 155 4.73 8.16 3.29
N PRO A 156 3.69 8.26 4.13
CA PRO A 156 3.88 8.66 5.51
C PRO A 156 4.67 7.59 6.26
N LYS A 157 5.44 8.00 7.26
CA LYS A 157 6.07 7.09 8.21
C LYS A 157 5.01 6.20 8.88
N PHE A 158 5.37 4.96 9.17
CA PHE A 158 4.52 3.98 9.84
C PHE A 158 5.14 3.56 11.19
N SER A 159 4.31 3.50 12.24
CA SER A 159 4.81 3.20 13.59
C SER A 159 3.70 2.64 14.50
N ALA A 160 4.07 2.28 15.72
CA ALA A 160 3.07 2.00 16.75
C ALA A 160 2.15 3.21 17.03
N TYR A 161 2.64 4.42 16.77
CA TYR A 161 1.98 5.69 17.02
C TYR A 161 1.12 6.21 15.84
N ASN A 162 0.66 5.33 14.95
CA ASN A 162 -0.20 5.75 13.86
C ASN A 162 -1.44 6.49 14.38
N ILE A 163 -1.66 7.71 13.89
CA ILE A 163 -2.83 8.55 14.17
C ILE A 163 -3.04 9.53 13.01
N ASP A 164 -4.28 9.82 12.62
CA ASP A 164 -4.62 10.71 11.51
C ASP A 164 -3.84 10.36 10.22
N LYS A 165 -3.60 9.05 9.97
CA LYS A 165 -2.75 8.52 8.86
C LYS A 165 -1.30 9.02 8.89
N ASN A 166 -0.81 9.56 10.01
CA ASN A 166 0.47 10.26 10.14
C ASN A 166 0.65 11.43 9.16
N LEU A 167 -0.46 12.11 8.85
CA LEU A 167 -0.53 13.27 8.00
C LEU A 167 -1.02 14.48 8.81
N MET A 168 -0.57 15.67 8.44
CA MET A 168 -1.14 16.92 8.91
C MET A 168 -1.56 17.77 7.71
N GLU A 169 -2.68 18.45 7.86
CA GLU A 169 -3.20 19.37 6.86
C GLU A 169 -2.54 20.72 6.97
N ILE A 170 -2.12 21.28 5.84
CA ILE A 170 -1.71 22.66 5.71
C ILE A 170 -2.57 23.38 4.65
N VAL A 171 -2.75 24.68 4.85
CA VAL A 171 -3.50 25.53 3.92
C VAL A 171 -2.58 26.61 3.40
N ILE A 172 -2.37 26.66 2.07
CA ILE A 172 -1.65 27.74 1.38
C ILE A 172 -2.70 28.75 0.91
N ILE A 173 -2.65 29.95 1.45
CA ILE A 173 -3.63 31.01 1.23
C ILE A 173 -2.99 32.09 0.35
N PRO A 174 -3.49 32.31 -0.89
CA PRO A 174 -2.98 33.38 -1.73
C PRO A 174 -3.27 34.75 -1.11
N SER A 175 -2.36 35.68 -1.34
CA SER A 175 -2.49 37.09 -0.97
C SER A 175 -2.76 37.98 -2.22
N ILE A 176 -2.28 39.20 -2.23
CA ILE A 176 -2.30 40.07 -3.38
C ILE A 176 -1.24 39.60 -4.38
N LYS A 177 -1.55 39.67 -5.67
CA LYS A 177 -0.59 39.33 -6.76
C LYS A 177 0.76 40.01 -6.62
N GLY A 178 1.83 39.23 -6.71
CA GLY A 178 3.21 39.70 -6.53
C GLY A 178 3.70 39.62 -5.07
N PHE A 179 2.84 39.30 -4.10
CA PHE A 179 3.18 39.19 -2.69
C PHE A 179 3.21 37.71 -2.22
N PRO A 180 3.93 37.40 -1.13
CA PRO A 180 3.97 36.07 -0.57
C PRO A 180 2.57 35.55 -0.19
N ALA A 181 2.30 34.29 -0.46
CA ALA A 181 1.16 33.57 0.10
C ALA A 181 1.36 33.35 1.60
N ASP A 182 0.29 33.05 2.35
CA ASP A 182 0.36 32.64 3.74
C ASP A 182 0.28 31.10 3.82
N ILE A 183 0.96 30.49 4.81
CA ILE A 183 0.88 29.04 5.06
C ILE A 183 0.40 28.84 6.50
N LYS A 184 -0.75 28.14 6.66
CA LYS A 184 -1.32 27.80 7.96
C LYS A 184 -1.37 26.31 8.15
N MET A 185 -1.10 25.85 9.37
CA MET A 185 -1.31 24.48 9.79
C MET A 185 -2.66 24.35 10.49
N SER A 186 -3.36 23.24 10.26
CA SER A 186 -4.63 22.94 10.96
C SER A 186 -4.42 22.61 12.43
N ILE A 187 -3.19 22.25 12.83
CA ILE A 187 -2.80 21.89 14.20
C ILE A 187 -1.48 22.56 14.57
N SER A 188 -1.27 22.79 15.88
CA SER A 188 0.02 23.24 16.39
C SER A 188 1.03 22.10 16.44
N TYR A 189 1.85 21.99 15.40
CA TYR A 189 2.96 21.04 15.32
C TYR A 189 4.26 21.80 15.05
N PRO A 190 5.39 21.49 15.70
CA PRO A 190 6.62 22.24 15.56
C PRO A 190 7.26 22.02 14.19
N THR A 191 6.76 22.73 13.20
CA THR A 191 7.27 22.81 11.83
C THR A 191 7.49 24.28 11.47
N THR A 192 8.65 24.58 10.93
CA THR A 192 8.99 25.91 10.40
C THR A 192 8.88 25.91 8.89
N PHE A 193 8.12 26.83 8.31
CA PHE A 193 8.06 27.04 6.87
C PHE A 193 8.99 28.18 6.46
N VAL A 194 9.96 27.87 5.59
CA VAL A 194 10.66 28.88 4.79
C VAL A 194 9.79 29.12 3.56
N ASN A 195 8.91 30.13 3.65
CA ASN A 195 7.88 30.37 2.65
C ASN A 195 8.35 31.32 1.56
N GLU A 196 8.56 30.80 0.36
CA GLU A 196 8.90 31.51 -0.87
C GLU A 196 7.81 31.33 -1.95
N ILE A 197 6.54 31.00 -1.55
CA ILE A 197 5.41 30.93 -2.47
C ILE A 197 4.85 32.33 -2.69
N VAL A 198 4.76 32.74 -3.95
CA VAL A 198 4.22 34.06 -4.35
C VAL A 198 2.86 33.88 -5.02
N THR A 199 1.93 34.79 -4.74
CA THR A 199 0.64 34.82 -5.44
C THR A 199 0.85 35.35 -6.87
N ASP A 200 0.55 34.52 -7.90
CA ASP A 200 0.69 34.89 -9.32
C ASP A 200 -0.37 34.18 -10.19
N LYS A 201 -0.24 34.22 -11.49
CA LYS A 201 -1.23 33.75 -12.49
C LYS A 201 -1.42 32.25 -12.54
N THR A 202 -0.49 31.46 -12.01
CA THR A 202 -0.48 29.99 -12.09
C THR A 202 -0.25 29.37 -10.72
N THR A 203 -0.79 28.18 -10.51
CA THR A 203 -0.48 27.37 -9.34
C THR A 203 0.56 26.32 -9.71
N ASP A 204 1.79 26.54 -9.26
CA ASP A 204 2.92 25.63 -9.42
C ASP A 204 3.87 25.83 -8.23
N TYR A 205 3.74 25.02 -7.20
CA TYR A 205 4.58 25.09 -6.02
C TYR A 205 5.11 23.70 -5.64
N LYS A 206 6.25 23.71 -4.96
CA LYS A 206 6.90 22.52 -4.42
C LYS A 206 7.23 22.73 -2.95
N LEU A 207 7.01 21.69 -2.16
CA LEU A 207 7.45 21.59 -0.77
C LEU A 207 8.62 20.60 -0.70
N THR A 208 9.66 20.96 0.04
CA THR A 208 10.83 20.10 0.30
C THR A 208 11.27 20.28 1.74
N ARG A 209 11.69 19.21 2.43
CA ARG A 209 12.40 19.37 3.70
C ARG A 209 13.79 19.92 3.45
N GLN A 210 14.26 20.76 4.35
CA GLN A 210 15.57 21.39 4.19
C GLN A 210 16.68 20.32 4.15
N ASN A 211 16.72 19.43 5.13
CA ASN A 211 17.57 18.25 5.17
C ASN A 211 17.16 17.35 6.35
N TYR A 212 17.79 16.18 6.48
CA TYR A 212 17.50 15.26 7.58
C TYR A 212 17.95 15.75 8.96
N LEU A 213 18.92 16.71 9.03
CA LEU A 213 19.36 17.32 10.28
C LEU A 213 18.39 18.38 10.80
N SER A 214 17.58 18.96 9.89
CA SER A 214 16.53 19.93 10.22
C SER A 214 15.17 19.48 9.64
N PRO A 215 14.68 18.30 10.06
CA PRO A 215 13.52 17.68 9.43
C PRO A 215 12.20 18.41 9.71
N ASP A 216 12.18 19.31 10.70
CA ASP A 216 11.03 20.15 11.02
C ASP A 216 11.01 21.47 10.20
N VAL A 217 11.99 21.68 9.29
CA VAL A 217 12.04 22.85 8.39
C VAL A 217 11.60 22.45 7.00
N ILE A 218 10.52 23.05 6.50
CA ILE A 218 9.97 22.84 5.16
C ILE A 218 10.16 24.11 4.33
N ILE A 219 10.81 23.97 3.18
CA ILE A 219 10.96 25.02 2.19
C ILE A 219 9.80 24.90 1.20
N ALA A 220 9.01 25.96 1.09
CA ALA A 220 7.86 26.07 0.19
C ALA A 220 8.15 27.10 -0.88
N LYS A 221 8.30 26.69 -2.16
CA LYS A 221 8.66 27.57 -3.28
C LYS A 221 7.69 27.46 -4.43
N GLY A 222 7.49 28.56 -5.16
CA GLY A 222 6.71 28.59 -6.39
C GLY A 222 5.61 29.62 -6.39
N THR A 223 4.48 29.32 -7.03
CA THR A 223 3.37 30.26 -7.20
C THR A 223 2.03 29.62 -6.86
N ILE A 224 1.05 30.45 -6.47
CA ILE A 224 -0.34 30.08 -6.27
C ILE A 224 -1.26 31.14 -6.89
N GLU A 225 -2.33 30.69 -7.58
CA GLU A 225 -3.33 31.59 -8.17
C GLU A 225 -4.11 32.38 -7.12
N PRO A 226 -4.47 33.65 -7.41
CA PRO A 226 -5.35 34.43 -6.57
C PRO A 226 -6.71 33.73 -6.35
N LYS A 227 -7.35 33.98 -5.22
CA LYS A 227 -8.73 33.55 -4.90
C LYS A 227 -8.95 32.05 -4.67
N ARG A 228 -7.93 31.21 -4.73
CA ARG A 228 -8.07 29.77 -4.48
C ARG A 228 -6.99 29.28 -3.53
N SER A 229 -7.33 29.04 -2.28
CA SER A 229 -6.45 28.37 -1.32
C SER A 229 -6.22 26.89 -1.73
N ALA A 230 -5.03 26.40 -1.47
CA ALA A 230 -4.70 24.98 -1.61
C ALA A 230 -4.69 24.34 -0.22
N ILE A 231 -5.45 23.25 -0.08
CA ILE A 231 -5.45 22.39 1.13
C ILE A 231 -4.67 21.14 0.76
N ILE A 232 -3.64 20.82 1.49
CA ILE A 232 -2.77 19.68 1.21
C ILE A 232 -2.40 18.95 2.51
N ASP A 233 -2.35 17.63 2.41
CA ASP A 233 -1.83 16.78 3.47
C ASP A 233 -0.32 16.59 3.29
N ILE A 234 0.44 16.73 4.36
CA ILE A 234 1.87 16.45 4.40
C ILE A 234 2.20 15.45 5.51
N PRO A 235 3.13 14.50 5.28
CA PRO A 235 3.55 13.56 6.31
C PRO A 235 4.21 14.27 7.49
N VAL A 236 3.83 13.83 8.70
CA VAL A 236 4.52 14.28 9.91
C VAL A 236 5.91 13.64 9.98
N ASN A 237 6.91 14.43 10.38
CA ASN A 237 8.28 13.92 10.47
C ASN A 237 8.48 12.90 11.59
N ASN A 238 7.75 13.04 12.70
CA ASN A 238 7.88 12.20 13.89
C ASN A 238 6.50 11.77 14.40
N PRO A 239 6.00 10.58 14.01
CA PRO A 239 4.70 10.07 14.43
C PRO A 239 4.54 10.01 15.96
N LYS A 240 5.59 9.64 16.70
CA LYS A 240 5.56 9.60 18.17
C LYS A 240 5.32 10.99 18.78
N LYS A 241 6.03 12.02 18.28
CA LYS A 241 5.84 13.42 18.73
C LYS A 241 4.44 13.90 18.37
N TYR A 242 3.97 13.59 17.15
CA TYR A 242 2.64 13.97 16.71
C TYR A 242 1.54 13.34 17.56
N PHE A 243 1.60 12.03 17.80
CA PHE A 243 0.66 11.33 18.68
C PHE A 243 0.62 11.94 20.08
N LYS A 244 1.79 12.21 20.68
CA LYS A 244 1.87 12.82 22.03
C LYS A 244 1.25 14.22 22.07
N ILE A 245 1.41 15.02 21.03
CA ILE A 245 0.75 16.33 20.92
C ILE A 245 -0.77 16.15 20.89
N ARG A 246 -1.28 15.26 20.02
CA ARG A 246 -2.72 14.97 19.93
C ARG A 246 -3.30 14.44 21.25
N LEU A 247 -2.55 13.57 21.94
CA LEU A 247 -2.92 13.07 23.25
C LEU A 247 -2.92 14.19 24.31
N SER A 248 -1.90 15.08 24.30
CA SER A 248 -1.84 16.23 25.21
C SER A 248 -3.03 17.17 25.04
N GLU A 249 -3.41 17.47 23.80
CA GLU A 249 -4.61 18.30 23.52
C GLU A 249 -5.84 17.69 24.16
N GLU A 250 -6.04 16.40 24.04
CA GLU A 250 -7.21 15.71 24.60
C GLU A 250 -7.16 15.65 26.14
N VAL A 251 -5.98 15.39 26.72
CA VAL A 251 -5.76 15.41 28.18
C VAL A 251 -6.08 16.80 28.77
N ILE A 252 -5.64 17.87 28.10
CA ILE A 252 -5.93 19.26 28.51
C ILE A 252 -7.41 19.56 28.39
N ASN A 253 -8.05 19.19 27.27
CA ASN A 253 -9.48 19.40 27.02
C ASN A 253 -10.35 18.76 28.12
N HIS A 254 -9.91 17.63 28.66
CA HIS A 254 -10.56 16.95 29.77
C HIS A 254 -10.18 17.51 31.15
N GLY A 255 -9.34 18.55 31.25
CA GLY A 255 -8.89 19.12 32.50
C GLY A 255 -8.14 18.15 33.40
N ILE A 256 -7.36 17.24 32.79
CA ILE A 256 -6.53 16.25 33.48
C ILE A 256 -5.16 16.86 33.76
N SER A 257 -4.74 16.84 35.03
CA SER A 257 -3.41 17.27 35.45
C SER A 257 -2.37 16.26 34.99
N SER A 258 -1.52 16.63 34.02
CA SER A 258 -0.47 15.76 33.47
C SER A 258 0.76 16.56 33.06
N SER A 259 1.94 15.99 33.23
CA SER A 259 3.21 16.59 32.75
C SER A 259 3.28 16.67 31.20
N GLY A 260 2.40 15.98 30.47
CA GLY A 260 2.42 15.86 29.00
C GLY A 260 3.61 15.06 28.46
N LEU A 261 4.47 14.48 29.30
CA LEU A 261 5.67 13.78 28.87
C LEU A 261 5.38 12.39 28.28
N PHE A 262 4.36 11.69 28.78
CA PHE A 262 3.94 10.33 28.36
C PHE A 262 5.14 9.40 28.16
N PRO A 263 5.83 8.95 29.23
CA PRO A 263 6.98 8.08 29.13
C PRO A 263 6.63 6.73 28.52
N THR A 264 7.59 6.08 27.87
CA THR A 264 7.40 4.72 27.35
C THR A 264 7.54 3.70 28.46
N ARG A 265 6.57 2.78 28.61
CA ARG A 265 6.57 1.70 29.59
C ARG A 265 5.90 0.47 29.01
N LYS A 266 6.41 -0.72 29.28
CA LYS A 266 5.77 -1.98 28.86
C LYS A 266 4.67 -2.40 29.82
N LEU A 267 3.60 -2.98 29.27
CA LEU A 267 2.54 -3.60 30.03
C LEU A 267 3.09 -4.75 30.88
N ASN A 268 2.63 -4.85 32.14
CA ASN A 268 2.92 -5.96 33.04
C ASN A 268 1.69 -6.33 33.88
N ASN A 269 1.79 -7.34 34.71
CA ASN A 269 0.68 -7.90 35.48
C ASN A 269 0.10 -6.99 36.58
N ASN A 270 0.73 -5.83 36.85
CA ASN A 270 0.23 -4.87 37.85
C ASN A 270 -0.88 -3.99 37.28
N TYR A 271 -1.13 -4.02 35.96
CA TYR A 271 -2.12 -3.20 35.29
C TYR A 271 -3.40 -3.99 35.01
N THR A 272 -4.54 -3.35 35.24
CA THR A 272 -5.88 -3.87 34.94
C THR A 272 -6.46 -3.14 33.73
N PHE A 273 -7.07 -3.88 32.81
CA PHE A 273 -7.74 -3.32 31.63
C PHE A 273 -8.94 -2.44 32.03
N ILE A 274 -9.08 -1.30 31.35
CA ILE A 274 -10.18 -0.35 31.55
C ILE A 274 -11.07 -0.28 30.30
N THR A 275 -10.50 0.11 29.16
CA THR A 275 -11.25 0.29 27.90
C THR A 275 -10.34 0.17 26.69
N GLN A 276 -10.94 0.16 25.50
CA GLN A 276 -10.18 0.16 24.23
C GLN A 276 -10.92 0.90 23.11
N LEU A 277 -10.13 1.39 22.17
CA LEU A 277 -10.53 1.76 20.82
C LEU A 277 -10.14 0.63 19.89
N SER A 278 -10.93 0.33 18.86
CA SER A 278 -10.53 -0.69 17.91
C SER A 278 -11.15 -0.50 16.54
N HIS A 279 -10.36 -0.81 15.49
CA HIS A 279 -10.79 -0.82 14.10
C HIS A 279 -10.66 -2.21 13.49
N ASP A 280 -11.53 -2.53 12.53
CA ASP A 280 -11.63 -3.85 11.90
C ASP A 280 -10.56 -4.00 10.79
N ILE A 281 -9.95 -5.18 10.72
CA ILE A 281 -8.97 -5.53 9.68
C ILE A 281 -9.56 -5.56 8.26
N LYS A 282 -10.87 -5.78 8.12
CA LYS A 282 -11.54 -5.83 6.80
C LYS A 282 -11.36 -4.54 6.00
N ARG A 283 -11.31 -3.39 6.70
CA ARG A 283 -10.98 -2.12 6.07
C ARG A 283 -9.57 -2.12 5.50
N ALA A 284 -8.59 -2.66 6.22
CA ALA A 284 -7.20 -2.72 5.76
C ALA A 284 -7.05 -3.51 4.46
N GLN A 285 -7.81 -4.59 4.29
CA GLN A 285 -7.79 -5.37 3.07
C GLN A 285 -8.24 -4.55 1.85
N SER A 286 -9.33 -3.78 1.99
CA SER A 286 -9.79 -2.86 0.96
C SER A 286 -8.76 -1.76 0.67
N ASP A 287 -8.22 -1.11 1.71
CA ASP A 287 -7.29 0.01 1.56
C ASP A 287 -5.96 -0.44 0.91
N ILE A 288 -5.48 -1.65 1.18
CA ILE A 288 -4.27 -2.19 0.56
C ILE A 288 -4.51 -2.58 -0.90
N LEU A 289 -5.56 -3.34 -1.18
CA LEU A 289 -5.76 -3.91 -2.51
C LEU A 289 -6.48 -2.97 -3.47
N LYS A 290 -7.41 -2.11 -2.99
CA LYS A 290 -8.17 -1.17 -3.82
C LYS A 290 -7.49 0.20 -3.92
N GLU A 291 -7.12 0.79 -2.78
CA GLU A 291 -6.56 2.15 -2.73
C GLU A 291 -5.03 2.16 -2.76
N SER A 292 -4.41 0.98 -2.66
CA SER A 292 -2.94 0.85 -2.67
C SER A 292 -2.23 1.55 -1.51
N ASN A 293 -2.85 1.63 -0.33
CA ASN A 293 -2.33 2.35 0.82
C ASN A 293 -1.02 1.74 1.37
N ASN A 294 0.06 2.52 1.36
CA ASN A 294 1.38 2.06 1.78
C ASN A 294 1.50 1.95 3.30
N LEU A 295 1.03 2.96 4.06
CA LEU A 295 1.04 2.94 5.52
C LEU A 295 0.37 1.67 6.08
N VAL A 296 -0.81 1.35 5.54
CA VAL A 296 -1.58 0.19 5.98
C VAL A 296 -0.85 -1.11 5.61
N ALA A 297 -0.25 -1.19 4.41
CA ALA A 297 0.49 -2.36 3.97
C ALA A 297 1.70 -2.67 4.86
N GLU A 298 2.54 -1.67 5.15
CA GLU A 298 3.70 -1.81 6.03
C GLU A 298 3.28 -2.21 7.45
N THR A 299 2.28 -1.51 8.00
CA THR A 299 1.79 -1.77 9.36
C THR A 299 1.23 -3.19 9.51
N VAL A 300 0.36 -3.61 8.58
CA VAL A 300 -0.27 -4.94 8.61
C VAL A 300 0.77 -6.06 8.46
N PHE A 301 1.76 -5.87 7.61
CA PHE A 301 2.83 -6.86 7.40
C PHE A 301 3.67 -7.06 8.66
N LYS A 302 4.08 -5.98 9.33
CA LYS A 302 4.80 -6.04 10.61
C LYS A 302 3.95 -6.69 11.72
N LEU A 303 2.71 -6.30 11.86
CA LEU A 303 1.80 -6.87 12.86
C LEU A 303 1.59 -8.37 12.66
N ALA A 304 1.43 -8.80 11.41
CA ALA A 304 1.29 -10.21 11.07
C ALA A 304 2.57 -10.99 11.37
N GLY A 305 3.73 -10.44 11.04
CA GLY A 305 5.03 -11.02 11.39
C GLY A 305 5.22 -11.18 12.89
N GLY A 306 4.82 -10.16 13.66
CA GLY A 306 4.84 -10.20 15.13
C GLY A 306 3.93 -11.29 15.69
N LYS A 307 2.71 -11.42 15.18
CA LYS A 307 1.79 -12.51 15.56
C LYS A 307 2.33 -13.89 15.18
N TYR A 308 2.90 -14.02 13.99
CA TYR A 308 3.49 -15.27 13.50
C TYR A 308 4.62 -15.76 14.40
N LYS A 309 5.51 -14.86 14.85
CA LYS A 309 6.66 -15.19 15.70
C LYS A 309 6.34 -15.12 17.20
N ASN A 310 5.18 -14.60 17.59
CA ASN A 310 4.85 -14.24 18.98
C ASN A 310 5.89 -13.27 19.60
N GLN A 311 6.25 -12.22 18.87
CA GLN A 311 7.27 -11.23 19.21
C GLN A 311 6.83 -9.83 18.77
N THR A 312 7.65 -8.81 19.03
CA THR A 312 7.50 -7.48 18.43
C THR A 312 7.48 -7.60 16.91
N GLY A 313 6.48 -7.01 16.27
CA GLY A 313 6.35 -7.06 14.82
C GLY A 313 7.46 -6.30 14.12
N SER A 314 8.05 -6.90 13.09
CA SER A 314 9.06 -6.28 12.23
C SER A 314 8.89 -6.72 10.79
N PHE A 315 9.60 -6.05 9.88
CA PHE A 315 9.63 -6.46 8.47
C PHE A 315 10.22 -7.87 8.33
N GLU A 316 11.29 -8.16 9.06
CA GLU A 316 12.00 -9.46 9.05
C GLU A 316 11.07 -10.59 9.49
N ASN A 317 10.31 -10.39 10.58
CA ASN A 317 9.31 -11.37 11.02
C ASN A 317 8.21 -11.57 9.98
N GLY A 318 7.82 -10.51 9.28
CA GLY A 318 6.89 -10.55 8.16
C GLY A 318 7.45 -11.31 6.95
N LEU A 319 8.74 -11.13 6.67
CA LEU A 319 9.43 -11.83 5.59
C LEU A 319 9.50 -13.35 5.85
N GLU A 320 9.87 -13.76 7.08
CA GLU A 320 9.86 -15.18 7.46
C GLU A 320 8.44 -15.79 7.33
N MET A 321 7.42 -15.06 7.76
CA MET A 321 6.02 -15.47 7.57
C MET A 321 5.66 -15.67 6.09
N PHE A 322 6.08 -14.73 5.22
CA PHE A 322 5.85 -14.82 3.78
C PHE A 322 6.57 -16.00 3.15
N GLU A 323 7.85 -16.22 3.48
CA GLU A 323 8.65 -17.32 2.95
C GLU A 323 8.07 -18.69 3.36
N ASP A 324 7.66 -18.83 4.63
CA ASP A 324 7.03 -20.05 5.13
C ASP A 324 5.66 -20.32 4.47
N PHE A 325 4.87 -19.26 4.22
CA PHE A 325 3.62 -19.34 3.47
C PHE A 325 3.86 -19.85 2.03
N CYS A 326 4.83 -19.29 1.32
CA CYS A 326 5.19 -19.73 -0.04
C CYS A 326 5.70 -21.18 -0.05
N LYS A 327 6.55 -21.54 0.91
CA LYS A 327 7.08 -22.91 1.06
C LYS A 327 5.97 -23.94 1.26
N LYS A 328 4.99 -23.65 2.12
CA LYS A 328 3.82 -24.53 2.35
C LYS A 328 3.00 -24.76 1.08
N GLN A 329 2.93 -23.75 0.21
CA GLN A 329 2.24 -23.84 -1.07
C GLN A 329 3.13 -24.35 -2.22
N LYS A 330 4.40 -24.67 -1.95
CA LYS A 330 5.40 -25.08 -2.95
C LYS A 330 5.56 -24.03 -4.06
N ILE A 331 5.64 -22.75 -3.68
CA ILE A 331 5.95 -21.62 -4.55
C ILE A 331 7.44 -21.29 -4.37
N ASP A 332 8.18 -21.25 -5.48
CA ASP A 332 9.61 -20.92 -5.47
C ASP A 332 9.85 -19.42 -5.29
N THR A 333 10.58 -19.04 -4.24
CA THR A 333 10.94 -17.65 -3.91
C THR A 333 12.39 -17.31 -4.26
N SER A 334 13.16 -18.19 -4.88
CA SER A 334 14.61 -18.01 -5.12
C SER A 334 14.97 -16.77 -5.95
N ASN A 335 14.06 -16.29 -6.78
CA ASN A 335 14.22 -15.10 -7.63
C ASN A 335 13.41 -13.90 -7.14
N ILE A 336 13.06 -13.87 -5.83
CA ILE A 336 12.28 -12.80 -5.22
C ILE A 336 13.14 -12.10 -4.17
N LYS A 337 13.08 -10.78 -4.18
CA LYS A 337 13.64 -9.95 -3.10
C LYS A 337 12.58 -8.96 -2.65
N LEU A 338 12.18 -9.03 -1.39
CA LEU A 338 11.33 -8.06 -0.74
C LEU A 338 12.19 -7.20 0.19
N THR A 339 12.07 -5.89 0.09
CA THR A 339 12.75 -4.91 0.96
C THR A 339 11.77 -4.02 1.71
N ASP A 340 10.51 -3.98 1.28
CA ASP A 340 9.39 -3.39 1.98
C ASP A 340 8.13 -4.25 1.74
N ALA A 341 7.02 -3.93 2.39
CA ALA A 341 5.77 -4.64 2.21
C ALA A 341 4.88 -4.02 1.12
N SER A 342 5.07 -2.76 0.81
CA SER A 342 4.19 -1.97 -0.06
C SER A 342 4.59 -1.98 -1.54
N GLY A 343 5.83 -2.36 -1.86
CA GLY A 343 6.37 -2.31 -3.20
C GLY A 343 6.82 -0.90 -3.64
N VAL A 344 7.06 0.00 -2.71
CA VAL A 344 7.58 1.36 -2.99
C VAL A 344 9.07 1.33 -3.27
N SER A 345 9.82 0.51 -2.54
CA SER A 345 11.25 0.35 -2.76
C SER A 345 11.55 -0.19 -4.15
N LYS A 346 12.42 0.49 -4.90
CA LYS A 346 12.92 -0.01 -6.18
C LYS A 346 13.87 -1.19 -6.04
N ASN A 347 14.31 -1.49 -4.82
CA ASN A 347 15.14 -2.66 -4.50
C ASN A 347 14.33 -3.96 -4.41
N ASN A 348 13.00 -3.87 -4.39
CA ASN A 348 12.14 -5.03 -4.54
C ASN A 348 12.31 -5.65 -5.94
N LEU A 349 12.47 -6.95 -6.00
CA LEU A 349 12.59 -7.70 -7.24
C LEU A 349 11.61 -8.86 -7.25
N MET A 350 10.90 -9.02 -8.36
CA MET A 350 9.91 -10.07 -8.55
C MET A 350 9.83 -10.48 -10.02
N THR A 351 9.50 -11.73 -10.28
CA THR A 351 9.27 -12.23 -11.64
C THR A 351 7.78 -12.28 -11.96
N SER A 352 7.39 -12.06 -13.20
CA SER A 352 5.99 -12.20 -13.62
C SER A 352 5.49 -13.65 -13.50
N ASP A 353 6.40 -14.61 -13.65
CA ASP A 353 6.12 -16.04 -13.45
C ASP A 353 5.72 -16.34 -12.00
N PHE A 354 6.53 -15.89 -11.03
CA PHE A 354 6.18 -16.01 -9.60
C PHE A 354 4.81 -15.38 -9.29
N MET A 355 4.56 -14.16 -9.78
CA MET A 355 3.29 -13.47 -9.51
C MET A 355 2.09 -14.27 -10.04
N THR A 356 2.18 -14.81 -11.27
CA THR A 356 1.08 -15.60 -11.84
C THR A 356 0.93 -16.97 -11.15
N GLU A 357 2.00 -17.58 -10.68
CA GLU A 357 1.93 -18.79 -9.86
C GLU A 357 1.27 -18.51 -8.51
N PHE A 358 1.67 -17.42 -7.83
CA PHE A 358 1.07 -17.01 -6.57
C PHE A 358 -0.43 -16.73 -6.72
N LEU A 359 -0.83 -16.02 -7.77
CA LEU A 359 -2.24 -15.77 -8.10
C LEU A 359 -3.00 -17.08 -8.36
N TYR A 360 -2.40 -18.03 -9.10
CA TYR A 360 -3.01 -19.32 -9.38
C TYR A 360 -3.28 -20.14 -8.11
N LYS A 361 -2.29 -20.24 -7.23
CA LYS A 361 -2.39 -20.99 -5.96
C LYS A 361 -3.39 -20.37 -4.99
N ASN A 362 -3.61 -19.06 -5.07
CA ASN A 362 -4.45 -18.30 -4.15
C ASN A 362 -5.71 -17.72 -4.81
N GLN A 363 -6.15 -18.26 -5.96
CA GLN A 363 -7.22 -17.69 -6.77
C GLN A 363 -8.52 -17.48 -5.98
N SER A 364 -9.00 -18.50 -5.26
CA SER A 364 -10.25 -18.43 -4.50
C SER A 364 -10.23 -17.35 -3.41
N TYR A 365 -9.06 -17.07 -2.86
CA TYR A 365 -8.88 -16.02 -1.86
C TYR A 365 -8.76 -14.64 -2.49
N LEU A 366 -7.97 -14.50 -3.56
CA LEU A 366 -7.56 -13.19 -4.11
C LEU A 366 -8.59 -12.60 -5.09
N GLU A 367 -9.17 -13.42 -5.99
CA GLU A 367 -10.04 -12.91 -7.04
C GLU A 367 -11.19 -12.02 -6.52
N PRO A 368 -11.95 -12.40 -5.47
CA PRO A 368 -13.03 -11.57 -4.94
C PRO A 368 -12.57 -10.32 -4.19
N ARG A 369 -11.26 -10.16 -3.93
CA ARG A 369 -10.65 -9.05 -3.17
C ARG A 369 -9.96 -8.02 -4.04
N LEU A 370 -9.70 -8.35 -5.30
CA LEU A 370 -9.14 -7.41 -6.27
C LEU A 370 -10.23 -6.50 -6.86
N ILE A 371 -9.81 -5.35 -7.39
CA ILE A 371 -10.71 -4.36 -8.00
C ILE A 371 -10.99 -4.68 -9.46
N THR A 372 -12.20 -4.34 -9.91
CA THR A 372 -12.53 -4.32 -11.33
C THR A 372 -12.34 -2.92 -11.93
N ALA A 373 -12.40 -2.83 -13.26
CA ALA A 373 -12.38 -1.56 -13.98
C ALA A 373 -13.51 -0.62 -13.50
N GLY A 374 -13.19 0.64 -13.27
CA GLY A 374 -14.09 1.63 -12.69
C GLY A 374 -14.00 1.76 -11.15
N GLU A 375 -13.12 1.00 -10.49
CA GLU A 375 -12.93 1.05 -9.03
C GLU A 375 -11.49 1.42 -8.64
N GLY A 376 -11.31 2.06 -7.48
CA GLY A 376 -10.02 2.37 -6.85
C GLY A 376 -8.99 2.88 -7.86
N THR A 377 -7.82 2.25 -7.92
CA THR A 377 -6.75 2.63 -8.88
C THR A 377 -7.07 2.34 -10.35
N LEU A 378 -8.20 1.69 -10.66
CA LEU A 378 -8.72 1.46 -12.00
C LEU A 378 -9.95 2.33 -12.32
N SER A 379 -10.28 3.35 -11.51
CA SER A 379 -11.50 4.19 -11.61
C SER A 379 -11.74 4.75 -13.00
N ASN A 380 -10.69 5.12 -13.73
CA ASN A 380 -10.76 5.72 -15.08
C ASN A 380 -10.08 4.86 -16.14
N ARG A 381 -9.85 3.55 -15.85
CA ARG A 381 -9.12 2.65 -16.73
C ARG A 381 -9.99 1.47 -17.16
N MET A 382 -9.85 1.06 -18.43
CA MET A 382 -10.45 -0.18 -18.98
C MET A 382 -11.94 -0.35 -18.71
N LEU A 383 -12.72 0.73 -18.67
CA LEU A 383 -14.16 0.70 -18.31
C LEU A 383 -14.96 -0.32 -19.10
N TYR A 384 -14.55 -0.62 -20.34
CA TYR A 384 -15.16 -1.65 -21.18
C TYR A 384 -14.88 -3.10 -20.73
N LEU A 385 -13.94 -3.30 -19.77
CA LEU A 385 -13.62 -4.59 -19.12
C LEU A 385 -14.19 -4.69 -17.72
N LYS A 386 -15.12 -3.83 -17.34
CA LYS A 386 -15.78 -3.89 -16.03
C LYS A 386 -16.37 -5.28 -15.79
N ASN A 387 -16.12 -5.84 -14.63
CA ASN A 387 -16.48 -7.20 -14.22
C ASN A 387 -15.81 -8.33 -15.04
N MET A 388 -14.94 -8.00 -16.00
CA MET A 388 -14.13 -8.97 -16.74
C MET A 388 -12.69 -9.02 -16.24
N VAL A 389 -12.17 -7.91 -15.73
CA VAL A 389 -10.81 -7.82 -15.13
C VAL A 389 -10.96 -7.57 -13.65
N TYR A 390 -10.20 -8.34 -12.85
CA TYR A 390 -9.99 -8.14 -11.42
C TYR A 390 -8.48 -8.09 -11.17
N ALA A 391 -7.95 -6.92 -10.78
CA ALA A 391 -6.52 -6.71 -10.76
C ALA A 391 -6.05 -5.75 -9.67
N LYS A 392 -4.75 -5.78 -9.42
CA LYS A 392 -4.00 -4.78 -8.66
C LYS A 392 -3.04 -4.07 -9.61
N THR A 393 -2.98 -2.75 -9.49
CA THR A 393 -2.01 -1.91 -10.23
C THR A 393 -0.80 -1.58 -9.39
N GLY A 394 0.32 -1.32 -10.06
CA GLY A 394 1.52 -0.74 -9.48
C GLY A 394 2.05 0.41 -10.34
N THR A 395 2.45 1.51 -9.71
CA THR A 395 3.04 2.64 -10.42
C THR A 395 4.11 3.29 -9.53
N LEU A 396 5.32 3.39 -10.05
CA LEU A 396 6.39 4.21 -9.50
C LEU A 396 6.97 5.08 -10.64
N ASN A 397 7.91 5.96 -10.31
CA ASN A 397 8.65 6.67 -11.36
C ASN A 397 9.36 5.64 -12.27
N ASN A 398 9.05 5.69 -13.56
CA ASN A 398 9.55 4.79 -14.62
C ASN A 398 9.02 3.35 -14.58
N ILE A 399 8.07 3.01 -13.70
CA ILE A 399 7.52 1.66 -13.54
C ILE A 399 6.00 1.70 -13.67
N SER A 400 5.44 0.78 -14.46
CA SER A 400 4.02 0.45 -14.48
C SER A 400 3.85 -1.06 -14.44
N SER A 401 2.89 -1.52 -13.64
CA SER A 401 2.59 -2.95 -13.52
C SER A 401 1.12 -3.18 -13.24
N ILE A 402 0.62 -4.33 -13.66
CA ILE A 402 -0.73 -4.81 -13.37
C ILE A 402 -0.73 -6.33 -13.30
N ALA A 403 -1.42 -6.90 -12.31
CA ALA A 403 -1.53 -8.35 -12.13
C ALA A 403 -2.90 -8.73 -11.60
N GLY A 404 -3.44 -9.87 -12.05
CA GLY A 404 -4.76 -10.34 -11.63
C GLY A 404 -5.38 -11.36 -12.56
N TYR A 405 -6.70 -11.28 -12.72
CA TYR A 405 -7.54 -12.22 -13.45
C TYR A 405 -8.33 -11.50 -14.54
N ILE A 406 -8.52 -12.18 -15.68
CA ILE A 406 -9.36 -11.70 -16.78
C ILE A 406 -10.24 -12.82 -17.33
N THR A 407 -11.53 -12.56 -17.47
CA THR A 407 -12.47 -13.43 -18.14
C THR A 407 -12.70 -12.93 -19.56
N THR A 408 -12.52 -13.80 -20.55
CA THR A 408 -12.61 -13.47 -21.98
C THR A 408 -14.05 -13.48 -22.48
N ARG A 409 -14.25 -13.06 -23.73
CA ARG A 409 -15.55 -13.18 -24.43
C ARG A 409 -16.08 -14.60 -24.55
N THR A 410 -15.17 -15.59 -24.60
CA THR A 410 -15.49 -17.02 -24.68
C THR A 410 -15.68 -17.65 -23.31
N ASN A 411 -15.72 -16.83 -22.23
CA ASN A 411 -15.84 -17.24 -20.84
C ASN A 411 -14.66 -18.08 -20.33
N LYS A 412 -13.52 -18.01 -20.98
CA LYS A 412 -12.26 -18.55 -20.43
C LYS A 412 -11.67 -17.55 -19.45
N LYS A 413 -11.03 -18.07 -18.40
CA LYS A 413 -10.36 -17.24 -17.43
C LYS A 413 -8.85 -17.39 -17.52
N TYR A 414 -8.14 -16.26 -17.53
CA TYR A 414 -6.68 -16.20 -17.49
C TYR A 414 -6.18 -15.43 -16.27
N ILE A 415 -5.02 -15.83 -15.81
CA ILE A 415 -4.22 -15.12 -14.80
C ILE A 415 -3.13 -14.38 -15.55
N PHE A 416 -2.89 -13.12 -15.19
CA PHE A 416 -1.88 -12.32 -15.87
C PHE A 416 -1.03 -11.51 -14.89
N CYS A 417 0.22 -11.29 -15.29
CA CYS A 417 1.11 -10.30 -14.71
C CYS A 417 1.87 -9.60 -15.85
N ILE A 418 1.79 -8.27 -15.87
CA ILE A 418 2.49 -7.41 -16.83
C ILE A 418 3.28 -6.39 -15.99
N MET A 419 4.60 -6.36 -16.15
CA MET A 419 5.50 -5.41 -15.51
C MET A 419 6.36 -4.73 -16.56
N ILE A 420 6.46 -3.38 -16.49
CA ILE A 420 7.18 -2.55 -17.46
C ILE A 420 8.05 -1.56 -16.70
N ASN A 421 9.38 -1.77 -16.75
CA ASN A 421 10.38 -0.94 -16.07
C ASN A 421 11.22 -0.20 -17.13
N ASP A 422 10.68 0.87 -17.70
CA ASP A 422 11.35 1.65 -18.76
C ASP A 422 11.46 3.13 -18.37
N SER A 423 12.70 3.62 -18.29
CA SER A 423 13.00 5.01 -17.93
C SER A 423 12.77 6.00 -19.08
N LYS A 424 12.69 5.52 -20.32
CA LYS A 424 12.56 6.36 -21.52
C LYS A 424 11.11 6.61 -21.91
N THR A 425 10.18 5.80 -21.42
CA THR A 425 8.76 5.85 -21.79
C THR A 425 7.93 6.45 -20.65
N LYS A 426 6.94 7.29 -20.97
CA LYS A 426 6.00 7.83 -19.99
C LYS A 426 5.14 6.71 -19.37
N ASN A 427 4.77 6.86 -18.11
CA ASN A 427 3.90 5.89 -17.46
C ASN A 427 2.51 5.78 -18.11
N SER A 428 2.00 6.85 -18.76
CA SER A 428 0.77 6.81 -19.56
C SER A 428 0.84 5.77 -20.68
N ASP A 429 1.97 5.73 -21.40
CA ASP A 429 2.14 4.84 -22.56
C ASP A 429 2.32 3.38 -22.12
N LYS A 430 2.99 3.16 -20.97
CA LYS A 430 3.08 1.84 -20.35
C LYS A 430 1.70 1.32 -19.94
N LYS A 431 0.89 2.16 -19.28
CA LYS A 431 -0.49 1.83 -18.91
C LYS A 431 -1.35 1.52 -20.15
N MET A 432 -1.14 2.27 -21.23
CA MET A 432 -1.83 2.02 -22.49
C MET A 432 -1.44 0.65 -23.08
N LEU A 433 -0.16 0.27 -23.04
CA LEU A 433 0.27 -1.07 -23.45
C LEU A 433 -0.36 -2.17 -22.61
N GLU A 434 -0.41 -2.02 -21.27
CA GLU A 434 -1.12 -2.95 -20.38
C GLU A 434 -2.58 -3.15 -20.83
N GLU A 435 -3.27 -2.06 -21.13
CA GLU A 435 -4.67 -2.08 -21.56
C GLU A 435 -4.88 -2.74 -22.92
N TYR A 436 -3.99 -2.49 -23.90
CA TYR A 436 -4.03 -3.14 -25.19
C TYR A 436 -3.79 -4.64 -25.11
N ILE A 437 -2.85 -5.08 -24.26
CA ILE A 437 -2.61 -6.52 -24.01
C ILE A 437 -3.86 -7.17 -23.41
N LEU A 438 -4.44 -6.55 -22.37
CA LEU A 438 -5.68 -7.07 -21.74
C LEU A 438 -6.88 -7.10 -22.70
N ARG A 439 -7.00 -6.08 -23.56
CA ARG A 439 -8.00 -6.07 -24.63
C ARG A 439 -7.81 -7.21 -25.63
N THR A 440 -6.56 -7.50 -25.98
CA THR A 440 -6.20 -8.62 -26.85
C THR A 440 -6.59 -9.96 -26.23
N ILE A 441 -6.24 -10.17 -24.94
CA ILE A 441 -6.64 -11.37 -24.19
C ILE A 441 -8.16 -11.51 -24.15
N TYR A 442 -8.89 -10.43 -23.84
CA TYR A 442 -10.34 -10.44 -23.77
C TYR A 442 -11.00 -10.82 -25.08
N SER A 443 -10.47 -10.36 -26.21
CA SER A 443 -11.09 -10.53 -27.53
C SER A 443 -10.67 -11.81 -28.25
N LYS A 444 -9.49 -12.35 -27.96
CA LYS A 444 -8.86 -13.47 -28.68
C LYS A 444 -8.65 -14.73 -27.83
N GLY A 445 -8.74 -14.60 -26.52
CA GLY A 445 -8.51 -15.68 -25.55
C GLY A 445 -9.63 -16.72 -25.35
#